data_eee8b71667e7b520f881ae1fcc1034f1
#
_entry.id   eee8b71667e7b520f881ae1fcc1034f1
#
_cell.length_a   1.000
_cell.length_b   1.000
_cell.length_c   1.000
_cell.angle_alpha   90.00
_cell.angle_beta   90.00
_cell.angle_gamma   90.00
#
_symmetry.space_group_name_H-M   'P 1'
#
loop_
_entity.id
_entity.type
_entity.pdbx_description
1 polymer ?
#
loop_
_entity_poly.entity_id
_entity_poly.type
_entity_poly.pdbx_seq_one_letter_code
_entity_poly.pdbx_strand_id
1 'polypeptide(L)' 'MAAHTNPAQLPRRFIKLPKVRDYTSFSTSELYRRIAAGTFPKQIRLGPKSVAWDESEVLAWCDDLAAQRKVA' A
#
# COMPACT_ATOMS: atom_id res chain seq x y z
N MET A 1 2.67 19.12 -17.77
CA MET A 1 2.78 19.18 -17.07
C MET A 1 2.75 19.13 -16.30
N ALA A 2 2.72 19.29 -16.20
CA ALA A 2 2.97 19.28 -15.37
C ALA A 2 2.61 18.82 -14.38
N ALA A 3 2.97 18.21 -14.15
CA ALA A 3 2.66 17.74 -13.04
C ALA A 3 2.72 18.65 -12.03
N HIS A 4 1.83 19.18 -11.69
CA HIS A 4 1.95 19.99 -10.69
C HIS A 4 1.80 19.25 -9.47
N THR A 5 2.52 19.55 -8.50
CA THR A 5 2.46 18.91 -7.26
C THR A 5 1.60 19.70 -6.35
N ASN A 6 0.60 19.09 -5.84
CA ASN A 6 -0.18 19.70 -4.82
C ASN A 6 0.68 19.80 -3.59
N PRO A 7 0.85 20.96 -3.01
CA PRO A 7 1.73 21.12 -1.87
C PRO A 7 1.33 20.26 -0.68
N ALA A 8 0.07 19.86 -0.60
CA ALA A 8 -0.38 19.03 0.49
C ALA A 8 -0.08 17.55 0.27
N GLN A 9 0.39 17.18 -0.91
CA GLN A 9 0.66 15.79 -1.21
C GLN A 9 2.13 15.53 -1.11
N LEU A 10 2.48 14.44 -0.47
CA LEU A 10 3.85 13.97 -0.45
C LEU A 10 4.18 13.35 -1.80
N PRO A 11 5.46 13.34 -2.18
CA PRO A 11 5.86 12.63 -3.38
C PRO A 11 5.46 11.18 -3.29
N ARG A 12 5.00 10.63 -4.40
CA ARG A 12 4.63 9.23 -4.45
C ARG A 12 5.89 8.38 -4.38
N ARG A 13 5.85 7.38 -3.55
CA ARG A 13 6.97 6.47 -3.41
C ARG A 13 6.47 5.05 -3.62
N PHE A 14 7.14 4.34 -4.52
CA PHE A 14 6.78 2.95 -4.80
C PHE A 14 7.61 2.01 -3.98
N ILE A 15 6.98 1.01 -3.41
CA ILE A 15 7.67 -0.01 -2.64
C ILE A 15 7.30 -1.38 -3.18
N LYS A 16 8.24 -2.31 -3.06
CA LYS A 16 8.06 -3.66 -3.58
C LYS A 16 7.46 -4.56 -2.52
N LEU A 17 7.11 -5.76 -2.96
CA LEU A 17 6.43 -6.73 -2.11
C LEU A 17 7.12 -7.00 -0.77
N PRO A 18 8.45 -7.20 -0.72
CA PRO A 18 9.06 -7.45 0.59
C PRO A 18 8.84 -6.32 1.59
N LYS A 19 8.83 -5.08 1.10
CA LYS A 19 8.61 -3.95 1.98
C LYS A 19 7.16 -3.89 2.45
N VAL A 20 6.22 -4.20 1.55
CA VAL A 20 4.81 -4.25 1.93
C VAL A 20 4.59 -5.31 2.99
N ARG A 21 5.20 -6.48 2.82
CA ARG A 21 5.10 -7.54 3.81
C ARG A 21 5.72 -7.12 5.14
N ASP A 22 6.81 -6.36 5.07
CA ASP A 22 7.45 -5.87 6.28
C ASP A 22 6.52 -4.95 7.06
N TYR A 23 5.84 -4.05 6.37
CA TYR A 23 4.90 -3.14 7.03
C TYR A 23 3.69 -3.87 7.61
N THR A 24 3.20 -4.89 6.92
CA THR A 24 1.93 -5.53 7.28
C THR A 24 2.08 -6.82 8.05
N SER A 25 3.22 -7.46 7.97
CA SER A 25 3.47 -8.79 8.53
C SER A 25 2.65 -9.88 7.88
N PHE A 26 2.00 -9.59 6.76
CA PHE A 26 1.22 -10.61 6.03
C PHE A 26 2.14 -11.46 5.20
N SER A 27 1.73 -12.71 5.00
CA SER A 27 2.36 -13.56 3.99
C SER A 27 1.96 -13.06 2.61
N THR A 28 2.68 -13.50 1.59
CA THR A 28 2.35 -13.15 0.21
C THR A 28 0.93 -13.58 -0.13
N SER A 29 0.56 -14.81 0.27
CA SER A 29 -0.77 -15.33 -0.01
C SER A 29 -1.86 -14.50 0.64
N GLU A 30 -1.64 -14.12 1.89
CA GLU A 30 -2.62 -13.32 2.59
C GLU A 30 -2.79 -11.96 1.94
N LEU A 31 -1.67 -11.36 1.53
CA LEU A 31 -1.70 -10.05 0.90
C LEU A 31 -2.53 -10.08 -0.38
N TYR A 32 -2.24 -11.05 -1.26
CA TYR A 32 -2.97 -11.13 -2.52
C TYR A 32 -4.43 -11.52 -2.33
N ARG A 33 -4.72 -12.31 -1.32
CA ARG A 33 -6.10 -12.63 -1.00
C ARG A 33 -6.87 -11.38 -0.62
N ARG A 34 -6.26 -10.51 0.18
CA ARG A 34 -6.91 -9.26 0.59
C ARG A 34 -7.06 -8.29 -0.57
N ILE A 35 -6.09 -8.27 -1.48
CA ILE A 35 -6.20 -7.44 -2.68
C ILE A 35 -7.36 -7.92 -3.52
N ALA A 36 -7.49 -9.23 -3.71
CA ALA A 36 -8.58 -9.79 -4.49
C ALA A 36 -9.94 -9.52 -3.85
N ALA A 37 -9.99 -9.47 -2.53
CA ALA A 37 -11.21 -9.17 -1.81
C ALA A 37 -11.53 -7.68 -1.77
N GLY A 38 -10.63 -6.84 -2.25
CA GLY A 38 -10.83 -5.40 -2.25
C GLY A 38 -10.59 -4.74 -0.92
N THR A 39 -9.88 -5.41 -0.01
CA THR A 39 -9.65 -4.89 1.33
C THR A 39 -8.22 -4.45 1.58
N PHE A 40 -7.40 -4.39 0.54
CA PHE A 40 -6.04 -3.91 0.64
C PHE A 40 -5.71 -3.16 -0.65
N PRO A 41 -4.86 -2.12 -0.59
CA PRO A 41 -4.53 -1.35 -1.78
C PRO A 41 -3.98 -2.24 -2.89
N LYS A 42 -4.44 -1.96 -4.11
CA LYS A 42 -4.06 -2.74 -5.25
C LYS A 42 -2.67 -2.36 -5.70
N GLN A 43 -1.96 -3.34 -6.23
CA GLN A 43 -0.62 -3.07 -6.75
C GLN A 43 -0.67 -2.22 -8.00
N ILE A 44 0.39 -1.47 -8.21
CA ILE A 44 0.57 -0.60 -9.35
C ILE A 44 1.57 -1.29 -10.29
N ARG A 45 1.21 -1.36 -11.56
CA ARG A 45 2.08 -2.01 -12.51
C ARG A 45 3.13 -1.01 -12.99
N LEU A 46 4.38 -1.33 -12.76
CA LEU A 46 5.48 -0.49 -13.18
C LEU A 46 6.02 -0.89 -14.55
N GLY A 47 5.78 -2.13 -14.95
CA GLY A 47 6.27 -2.63 -16.22
C GLY A 47 5.74 -4.02 -16.43
N PRO A 48 6.17 -4.72 -17.52
CA PRO A 48 5.59 -6.01 -17.86
C PRO A 48 5.69 -7.05 -16.76
N LYS A 49 6.74 -7.00 -15.96
CA LYS A 49 6.94 -7.98 -14.90
C LYS A 49 7.25 -7.31 -13.57
N SER A 50 6.82 -6.08 -13.41
CA SER A 50 7.19 -5.33 -12.23
C SER A 50 5.95 -4.68 -11.64
N VAL A 51 5.70 -4.94 -10.38
CA VAL A 51 4.61 -4.30 -9.67
C VAL A 51 5.14 -3.73 -8.36
N ALA A 52 4.44 -2.75 -7.85
CA ALA A 52 4.80 -2.12 -6.60
C ALA A 52 3.54 -1.57 -5.96
N TRP A 53 3.67 -1.02 -4.79
CA TRP A 53 2.57 -0.37 -4.09
C TRP A 53 2.96 1.04 -3.75
N ASP A 54 1.97 1.90 -3.67
CA ASP A 54 2.21 3.26 -3.21
C ASP A 54 2.41 3.22 -1.70
N GLU A 55 3.57 3.65 -1.24
CA GLU A 55 3.90 3.57 0.17
C GLU A 55 2.89 4.29 1.04
N SER A 56 2.44 5.47 0.61
CA SER A 56 1.51 6.24 1.42
C SER A 56 0.16 5.52 1.57
N GLU A 57 -0.26 4.80 0.53
CA GLU A 57 -1.48 4.03 0.62
C GLU A 57 -1.35 2.87 1.61
N VAL A 58 -0.21 2.20 1.57
CA VAL A 58 0.04 1.09 2.49
C VAL A 58 0.08 1.58 3.92
N LEU A 59 0.78 2.69 4.16
CA LEU A 59 0.87 3.24 5.49
C LEU A 59 -0.48 3.72 6.01
N ALA A 60 -1.28 4.36 5.16
CA ALA A 60 -2.61 4.80 5.54
C ALA A 60 -3.50 3.60 5.86
N TRP A 61 -3.37 2.53 5.10
CA TRP A 61 -4.13 1.31 5.36
C TRP A 61 -3.76 0.72 6.72
N CYS A 62 -2.48 0.70 7.03
CA CYS A 62 -2.02 0.22 8.32
C CYS A 62 -2.53 1.08 9.46
N ASP A 63 -2.52 2.39 9.27
CA ASP A 63 -3.02 3.31 10.28
C ASP A 63 -4.52 3.11 10.50
N ASP A 64 -5.27 2.94 9.43
CA ASP A 64 -6.71 2.70 9.54
C ASP A 64 -7.00 1.42 10.31
N LEU A 65 -6.25 0.37 9.99
CA LEU A 65 -6.46 -0.89 10.67
C LEU A 65 -6.12 -0.77 12.16
N ALA A 66 -5.05 -0.08 12.47
CA ALA A 66 -4.65 0.12 13.85
C ALA A 66 -5.70 0.95 14.61
N ALA A 67 -6.31 1.91 13.92
CA ALA A 67 -7.33 2.75 14.53
C ALA A 67 -8.61 1.99 14.83
N GLN A 68 -8.84 0.87 14.17
CA GLN A 68 -10.01 0.05 14.40
C GLN A 68 -9.88 -0.81 15.66
N ARG A 69 -8.68 -0.82 16.23
CA ARG A 69 -8.44 -1.60 17.42
C ARG A 69 -9.32 -1.09 18.54
N LYS A 70 -10.01 -2.01 19.21
CA LYS A 70 -10.85 -1.63 20.32
C LYS A 70 -10.00 -1.52 21.56
N VAL A 71 -10.27 -0.50 22.31
CA VAL A 71 -9.61 -0.32 23.58
C VAL A 71 -10.49 -0.98 24.62
N ALA A 72 -9.94 -1.94 25.27
CA ALA A 72 -10.70 -2.66 26.27
C ALA A 72 -10.83 -1.83 27.52
#